data_fce7780e83b73faf9b11b239e6f7cb55
#
_entry.id   fce7780e83b73faf9b11b239e6f7cb55
#
_cell.length_a   1.000
_cell.length_b   1.000
_cell.length_c   1.000
_cell.angle_alpha   90.00
_cell.angle_beta   90.00
_cell.angle_gamma   90.00
#
_symmetry.space_group_name_H-M   'P 1'
#
loop_
_entity.id
_entity.type
_entity.pdbx_description
1 polymer ?
#
loop_
_entity_poly.entity_id
_entity_poly.type
_entity_poly.pdbx_seq_one_letter_code
_entity_poly.pdbx_strand_id
1 'polypeptide(L)'
;MTLVEVVKAIETAAIAEPSVALIIPNDIFRLNAKPDAEYGVFGWTQQQHVLSGDLVTFAFALFYVDRLTEDKHNELEVQSVGISTISDVLRKLEAAGVYLDGDAQFNTFNQRFVDECAGVWCNVRLQVPAGWVCPDDEWWQDFSNDFGHSFDH
;
A
#
# COMPACT_ATOMS: atom_id res chain seq x y z
N MET A 1 -12.13 8.31 -3.92
CA MET A 1 -10.69 8.33 -3.59
C MET A 1 -9.85 8.03 -4.81
N THR A 2 -8.85 8.82 -5.04
CA THR A 2 -7.93 8.65 -6.18
C THR A 2 -6.78 7.71 -5.80
N LEU A 3 -6.03 7.26 -6.81
CA LEU A 3 -4.82 6.46 -6.59
C LEU A 3 -3.83 7.20 -5.69
N VAL A 4 -3.63 8.50 -5.91
CA VAL A 4 -2.73 9.32 -5.09
C VAL A 4 -3.17 9.34 -3.63
N GLU A 5 -4.46 9.47 -3.39
CA GLU A 5 -5.00 9.46 -2.04
C GLU A 5 -4.84 8.11 -1.35
N VAL A 6 -5.04 7.02 -2.09
CA VAL A 6 -4.81 5.67 -1.56
C VAL A 6 -3.34 5.46 -1.21
N VAL A 7 -2.43 5.87 -2.09
CA VAL A 7 -0.98 5.79 -1.83
C VAL A 7 -0.61 6.61 -0.60
N LYS A 8 -1.12 7.82 -0.48
CA LYS A 8 -0.88 8.67 0.71
C LYS A 8 -1.40 8.02 1.98
N ALA A 9 -2.56 7.38 1.90
CA ALA A 9 -3.12 6.66 3.04
C ALA A 9 -2.23 5.49 3.47
N ILE A 10 -1.70 4.73 2.49
CA ILE A 10 -0.77 3.62 2.75
C ILE A 10 0.49 4.15 3.44
N GLU A 11 1.10 5.20 2.90
CA GLU A 11 2.35 5.75 3.44
C GLU A 11 2.14 6.37 4.82
N THR A 12 1.03 7.08 5.02
CA THR A 12 0.69 7.66 6.33
C THR A 12 0.50 6.56 7.38
N ALA A 13 -0.21 5.50 7.03
CA ALA A 13 -0.41 4.36 7.91
C ALA A 13 0.91 3.67 8.25
N ALA A 14 1.78 3.49 7.25
CA ALA A 14 3.06 2.82 7.43
C ALA A 14 4.03 3.62 8.30
N ILE A 15 4.16 4.92 8.04
CA ILE A 15 5.11 5.74 8.80
C ILE A 15 4.71 5.90 10.27
N ALA A 16 3.45 5.70 10.58
CA ALA A 16 2.97 5.70 11.95
C ALA A 16 3.35 4.44 12.73
N GLU A 17 3.82 3.39 12.04
CA GLU A 17 4.25 2.16 12.70
C GLU A 17 5.64 2.32 13.31
N PRO A 18 5.81 1.94 14.59
CA PRO A 18 7.12 2.05 15.24
C PRO A 18 8.23 1.22 14.57
N SER A 19 7.84 0.13 13.90
CA SER A 19 8.77 -0.76 13.21
C SER A 19 9.29 -0.21 11.89
N VAL A 20 8.68 0.86 11.36
CA VAL A 20 9.02 1.43 10.06
C VAL A 20 9.91 2.65 10.24
N ALA A 21 11.13 2.59 9.70
CA ALA A 21 12.07 3.69 9.68
C ALA A 21 12.20 4.34 8.31
N LEU A 22 11.87 3.61 7.25
CA LEU A 22 12.04 4.08 5.87
C LEU A 22 10.92 3.53 4.99
N ILE A 23 10.42 4.36 4.07
CA ILE A 23 9.46 3.92 3.05
C ILE A 23 10.13 3.97 1.68
N ILE A 24 10.04 2.88 0.94
CA ILE A 24 10.49 2.77 -0.45
C ILE A 24 9.25 2.76 -1.36
N PRO A 25 8.99 3.83 -2.10
CA PRO A 25 7.82 3.88 -2.95
C PRO A 25 8.04 3.16 -4.28
N ASN A 26 6.99 2.51 -4.75
CA ASN A 26 6.79 1.98 -6.10
C ASN A 26 7.71 0.85 -6.56
N ASP A 27 8.83 0.59 -5.92
CA ASP A 27 9.70 -0.55 -6.24
C ASP A 27 10.63 -0.83 -5.06
N ILE A 28 10.35 -1.92 -4.36
CA ILE A 28 11.13 -2.30 -3.19
C ILE A 28 12.61 -2.57 -3.54
N PHE A 29 12.90 -2.98 -4.77
CA PHE A 29 14.28 -3.24 -5.18
C PHE A 29 15.16 -1.98 -5.25
N ARG A 30 14.56 -0.79 -5.17
CA ARG A 30 15.32 0.46 -4.98
C ARG A 30 16.12 0.45 -3.67
N LEU A 31 15.79 -0.43 -2.75
CA LEU A 31 16.54 -0.61 -1.52
C LEU A 31 18.01 -0.97 -1.81
N ASN A 32 18.26 -1.74 -2.88
CA ASN A 32 19.61 -2.13 -3.29
C ASN A 32 20.48 -0.93 -3.68
N ALA A 33 19.87 0.18 -4.07
CA ALA A 33 20.57 1.41 -4.42
C ALA A 33 20.83 2.33 -3.24
N LYS A 34 20.45 1.91 -2.01
CA LYS A 34 20.57 2.70 -0.79
C LYS A 34 21.45 1.97 0.23
N PRO A 35 22.80 2.07 0.12
CA PRO A 35 23.68 1.32 1.02
C PRO A 35 23.55 1.75 2.48
N ASP A 36 23.11 2.98 2.73
CA ASP A 36 22.94 3.53 4.09
C ASP A 36 21.49 3.52 4.55
N ALA A 37 20.65 2.65 3.96
CA ALA A 37 19.25 2.59 4.32
C ALA A 37 19.04 2.26 5.78
N GLU A 38 18.12 2.98 6.43
CA GLU A 38 17.67 2.64 7.77
C GLU A 38 16.62 1.52 7.67
N TYR A 39 16.83 0.48 8.47
CA TYR A 39 15.89 -0.64 8.59
C TYR A 39 15.03 -0.44 9.85
N GLY A 40 13.69 -0.90 10.01
CA GLY A 40 12.94 -1.61 8.97
C GLY A 40 12.38 -0.73 7.86
N VAL A 41 12.25 -1.37 6.79
CA VAL A 41 11.80 -0.75 5.55
C VAL A 41 10.41 -1.25 5.20
N PHE A 42 9.51 -0.32 4.93
CA PHE A 42 8.20 -0.63 4.32
C PHE A 42 8.25 -0.18 2.86
N GLY A 43 7.77 -1.02 1.98
CA GLY A 43 7.71 -0.69 0.56
C GLY A 43 6.38 -1.07 -0.05
N TRP A 44 6.05 -0.42 -1.14
CA TRP A 44 4.87 -0.77 -1.93
C TRP A 44 5.20 -0.72 -3.41
N THR A 45 4.53 -1.56 -4.17
CA THR A 45 4.64 -1.61 -5.63
C THR A 45 3.25 -1.72 -6.20
N GLN A 46 2.97 -0.97 -7.25
CA GLN A 46 1.68 -1.04 -7.92
C GLN A 46 1.57 -2.31 -8.75
N GLN A 47 0.36 -2.84 -8.79
CA GLN A 47 -0.02 -3.93 -9.67
C GLN A 47 -1.16 -3.47 -10.58
N GLN A 48 -1.98 -4.37 -11.07
CA GLN A 48 -3.05 -4.03 -11.99
C GLN A 48 -4.28 -3.51 -11.23
N HIS A 49 -4.70 -2.30 -11.56
CA HIS A 49 -5.89 -1.68 -10.98
C HIS A 49 -7.12 -1.98 -11.85
N VAL A 50 -8.28 -2.11 -11.23
CA VAL A 50 -9.51 -2.51 -11.91
C VAL A 50 -10.67 -1.61 -11.49
N LEU A 51 -11.40 -1.10 -12.48
CA LEU A 51 -12.71 -0.47 -12.26
C LEU A 51 -13.79 -1.51 -12.56
N SER A 52 -14.66 -1.76 -11.62
CA SER A 52 -15.77 -2.69 -11.79
C SER A 52 -17.03 -2.12 -11.16
N GLY A 53 -17.96 -1.69 -12.02
CA GLY A 53 -19.18 -1.02 -11.54
C GLY A 53 -18.85 0.26 -10.80
N ASP A 54 -19.32 0.34 -9.56
CA ASP A 54 -19.10 1.51 -8.70
C ASP A 54 -17.87 1.40 -7.80
N LEU A 55 -17.04 0.39 -8.01
CA LEU A 55 -15.85 0.14 -7.18
C LEU A 55 -14.60 0.20 -8.02
N VAL A 56 -13.59 0.86 -7.46
CA VAL A 56 -12.22 0.77 -7.97
C VAL A 56 -11.42 -0.13 -7.04
N THR A 57 -10.71 -1.08 -7.62
CA THR A 57 -9.80 -1.95 -6.88
C THR A 57 -8.38 -1.58 -7.27
N PHE A 58 -7.63 -1.06 -6.30
CA PHE A 58 -6.22 -0.75 -6.46
C PHE A 58 -5.40 -1.91 -5.92
N ALA A 59 -4.59 -2.52 -6.75
CA ALA A 59 -3.78 -3.67 -6.37
C ALA A 59 -2.34 -3.25 -6.12
N PHE A 60 -1.82 -3.66 -4.97
CA PHE A 60 -0.45 -3.37 -4.54
C PHE A 60 0.22 -4.63 -4.01
N ALA A 61 1.53 -4.68 -4.09
CA ALA A 61 2.34 -5.54 -3.26
C ALA A 61 2.91 -4.68 -2.14
N LEU A 62 2.73 -5.12 -0.90
CA LEU A 62 3.25 -4.45 0.28
C LEU A 62 4.39 -5.28 0.85
N PHE A 63 5.48 -4.62 1.24
CA PHE A 63 6.70 -5.27 1.70
C PHE A 63 7.12 -4.74 3.06
N TYR A 64 7.65 -5.61 3.89
CA TYR A 64 8.41 -5.22 5.07
C TYR A 64 9.75 -5.97 5.07
N VAL A 65 10.83 -5.23 5.25
CA VAL A 65 12.19 -5.77 5.17
C VAL A 65 13.01 -5.25 6.34
N ASP A 66 13.74 -6.13 6.99
CA ASP A 66 14.69 -5.74 8.03
C ASP A 66 15.96 -6.59 7.92
N ARG A 67 17.04 -6.09 8.52
CA ARG A 67 18.33 -6.77 8.50
C ARG A 67 18.33 -7.99 9.39
N LEU A 68 19.00 -9.02 8.91
CA LEU A 68 19.33 -10.17 9.73
C LEU A 68 20.57 -9.89 10.60
N THR A 69 20.57 -10.46 11.78
CA THR A 69 21.79 -10.48 12.60
C THR A 69 22.84 -11.37 11.94
N GLU A 70 24.11 -11.27 12.37
CA GLU A 70 25.21 -12.03 11.78
C GLU A 70 24.96 -13.54 11.79
N ASP A 71 24.31 -14.05 12.82
CA ASP A 71 23.97 -15.45 12.97
C ASP A 71 22.60 -15.82 12.40
N LYS A 72 21.88 -14.85 11.83
CA LYS A 72 20.57 -15.02 11.22
C LYS A 72 19.50 -15.56 12.16
N HIS A 73 19.66 -15.42 13.46
CA HIS A 73 18.71 -15.92 14.45
C HIS A 73 17.40 -15.13 14.49
N ASN A 74 17.39 -13.88 13.98
CA ASN A 74 16.23 -13.02 14.06
C ASN A 74 15.29 -13.11 12.85
N GLU A 75 15.46 -14.10 11.98
CA GLU A 75 14.65 -14.22 10.76
C GLU A 75 13.15 -14.33 11.07
N LEU A 76 12.76 -15.24 11.95
CA LEU A 76 11.35 -15.41 12.33
C LEU A 76 10.80 -14.16 13.04
N GLU A 77 11.62 -13.52 13.85
CA GLU A 77 11.23 -12.30 14.55
C GLU A 77 10.94 -11.18 13.55
N VAL A 78 11.83 -10.99 12.57
CA VAL A 78 11.64 -10.00 11.49
C VAL A 78 10.37 -10.29 10.71
N GLN A 79 10.15 -11.54 10.34
CA GLN A 79 8.96 -11.93 9.60
C GLN A 79 7.69 -11.72 10.41
N SER A 80 7.73 -12.02 11.70
CA SER A 80 6.60 -11.79 12.62
C SER A 80 6.28 -10.31 12.75
N VAL A 81 7.29 -9.47 12.91
CA VAL A 81 7.11 -8.01 12.95
C VAL A 81 6.55 -7.51 11.63
N GLY A 82 7.02 -8.05 10.51
CA GLY A 82 6.53 -7.68 9.19
C GLY A 82 5.04 -7.99 9.00
N ILE A 83 4.60 -9.17 9.38
CA ILE A 83 3.18 -9.54 9.31
C ILE A 83 2.34 -8.60 10.18
N SER A 84 2.79 -8.33 11.39
CA SER A 84 2.10 -7.44 12.31
C SER A 84 2.03 -6.01 11.75
N THR A 85 3.12 -5.52 11.21
CA THR A 85 3.21 -4.16 10.64
C THR A 85 2.25 -4.00 9.46
N ILE A 86 2.29 -4.92 8.51
CA ILE A 86 1.41 -4.86 7.33
C ILE A 86 -0.06 -5.01 7.76
N SER A 87 -0.34 -5.90 8.71
CA SER A 87 -1.70 -6.07 9.24
C SER A 87 -2.24 -4.79 9.86
N ASP A 88 -1.42 -4.09 10.63
CA ASP A 88 -1.81 -2.83 11.24
C ASP A 88 -2.03 -1.73 10.20
N VAL A 89 -1.21 -1.69 9.16
CA VAL A 89 -1.40 -0.77 8.03
C VAL A 89 -2.75 -1.03 7.37
N LEU A 90 -3.10 -2.28 7.12
CA LEU A 90 -4.38 -2.64 6.50
C LEU A 90 -5.57 -2.25 7.38
N ARG A 91 -5.47 -2.41 8.70
CA ARG A 91 -6.51 -1.96 9.63
C ARG A 91 -6.69 -0.45 9.62
N LYS A 92 -5.60 0.30 9.56
CA LYS A 92 -5.65 1.76 9.47
C LYS A 92 -6.28 2.21 8.16
N LEU A 93 -5.99 1.51 7.06
CA LEU A 93 -6.61 1.78 5.78
C LEU A 93 -8.12 1.55 5.83
N GLU A 94 -8.56 0.49 6.47
CA GLU A 94 -9.99 0.21 6.64
C GLU A 94 -10.68 1.36 7.40
N ALA A 95 -10.06 1.84 8.46
CA ALA A 95 -10.57 2.97 9.22
C ALA A 95 -10.61 4.26 8.40
N ALA A 96 -9.78 4.38 7.37
CA ALA A 96 -9.75 5.53 6.46
C ALA A 96 -10.69 5.36 5.25
N GLY A 97 -11.45 4.27 5.17
CA GLY A 97 -12.40 4.02 4.10
C GLY A 97 -11.82 3.24 2.91
N VAL A 98 -10.66 2.64 3.07
CA VAL A 98 -10.02 1.80 2.05
C VAL A 98 -10.08 0.36 2.52
N TYR A 99 -10.87 -0.47 1.84
CA TYR A 99 -11.19 -1.80 2.32
C TYR A 99 -10.43 -2.88 1.56
N LEU A 100 -9.97 -3.88 2.29
CA LEU A 100 -9.34 -5.05 1.70
C LEU A 100 -10.39 -5.90 0.98
N ASP A 101 -10.15 -6.21 -0.30
CA ASP A 101 -10.97 -7.14 -1.07
C ASP A 101 -10.33 -8.54 -0.99
N GLY A 102 -11.05 -9.46 -0.37
CA GLY A 102 -10.57 -10.81 -0.16
C GLY A 102 -9.55 -10.90 0.96
N ASP A 103 -8.62 -11.84 0.82
CA ASP A 103 -7.63 -12.15 1.83
C ASP A 103 -6.28 -11.50 1.52
N ALA A 104 -5.52 -11.20 2.57
CA ALA A 104 -4.12 -10.84 2.44
C ALA A 104 -3.29 -12.09 2.79
N GLN A 105 -2.54 -12.59 1.82
CA GLN A 105 -1.67 -13.75 2.02
C GLN A 105 -0.23 -13.29 2.14
N PHE A 106 0.39 -13.62 3.25
CA PHE A 106 1.76 -13.22 3.54
C PHE A 106 2.74 -14.27 3.03
N ASN A 107 3.74 -13.79 2.31
CA ASN A 107 4.85 -14.61 1.82
C ASN A 107 6.12 -14.15 2.51
N THR A 108 6.89 -15.07 3.00
CA THR A 108 8.16 -14.76 3.66
C THR A 108 9.32 -14.90 2.70
N PHE A 109 10.37 -14.14 2.93
CA PHE A 109 11.60 -14.25 2.16
C PHE A 109 12.82 -13.95 3.03
N ASN A 110 13.99 -14.34 2.53
CA ASN A 110 15.28 -13.99 3.14
C ASN A 110 16.32 -13.78 2.06
N GLN A 111 17.37 -13.02 2.38
CA GLN A 111 18.56 -12.83 1.54
C GLN A 111 18.29 -12.38 0.09
N ARG A 112 17.23 -11.59 -0.13
CA ARG A 112 16.88 -11.12 -1.48
C ARG A 112 17.56 -9.84 -1.92
N PHE A 113 18.24 -9.15 -0.99
CA PHE A 113 18.86 -7.85 -1.25
C PHE A 113 20.36 -7.94 -1.09
N VAL A 114 21.06 -6.85 -1.47
CA VAL A 114 22.52 -6.76 -1.33
C VAL A 114 22.93 -7.00 0.13
N ASP A 115 22.17 -6.42 1.06
CA ASP A 115 22.33 -6.73 2.48
C ASP A 115 21.58 -8.02 2.83
N GLU A 116 22.05 -8.73 3.85
CA GLU A 116 21.34 -9.88 4.36
C GLU A 116 20.10 -9.44 5.11
N CYS A 117 18.96 -9.60 4.47
CA CYS A 117 17.65 -9.17 4.96
C CYS A 117 16.67 -10.32 4.97
N ALA A 118 15.68 -10.21 5.82
CA ALA A 118 14.48 -11.04 5.78
C ALA A 118 13.28 -10.12 5.77
N GLY A 119 12.15 -10.66 5.43
CA GLY A 119 10.91 -9.91 5.45
C GLY A 119 9.72 -10.70 5.00
N VAL A 120 8.66 -9.96 4.78
CA VAL A 120 7.40 -10.48 4.25
C VAL A 120 6.90 -9.56 3.15
N TRP A 121 6.13 -10.12 2.24
CA TRP A 121 5.38 -9.35 1.28
C TRP A 121 3.99 -9.95 1.12
N CYS A 122 3.04 -9.13 0.72
CA CYS A 122 1.71 -9.62 0.39
C CYS A 122 1.11 -8.81 -0.74
N ASN A 123 0.35 -9.48 -1.57
CA ASN A 123 -0.48 -8.84 -2.58
C ASN A 123 -1.81 -8.46 -1.93
N VAL A 124 -2.20 -7.22 -2.07
CA VAL A 124 -3.46 -6.72 -1.54
C VAL A 124 -4.27 -6.06 -2.64
N ARG A 125 -5.57 -6.20 -2.53
CA ARG A 125 -6.52 -5.52 -3.40
C ARG A 125 -7.37 -4.62 -2.51
N LEU A 126 -7.27 -3.33 -2.75
CA LEU A 126 -7.90 -2.31 -1.92
C LEU A 126 -9.05 -1.68 -2.69
N GLN A 127 -10.24 -1.80 -2.14
CA GLN A 127 -11.45 -1.27 -2.76
C GLN A 127 -11.84 0.06 -2.17
N VAL A 128 -12.19 0.98 -3.06
CA VAL A 128 -12.79 2.25 -2.68
C VAL A 128 -14.00 2.51 -3.59
N PRO A 129 -15.03 3.22 -3.10
CA PRO A 129 -16.10 3.66 -3.96
C PRO A 129 -15.54 4.51 -5.09
N ALA A 130 -16.00 4.27 -6.33
CA ALA A 130 -15.47 4.99 -7.47
C ALA A 130 -15.72 6.50 -7.37
N GLY A 131 -16.87 6.91 -6.81
CA GLY A 131 -17.19 8.33 -6.69
C GLY A 131 -16.97 9.06 -8.00
N TRP A 132 -16.96 8.29 -9.09
CA TRP A 132 -16.59 8.73 -10.42
C TRP A 132 -15.19 9.28 -10.52
N VAL A 133 -14.35 8.90 -9.60
CA VAL A 133 -12.94 9.28 -9.62
C VAL A 133 -12.76 10.79 -9.82
N CYS A 134 -13.82 11.55 -9.65
CA CYS A 134 -13.77 13.02 -9.73
C CYS A 134 -13.24 13.55 -8.41
N PRO A 135 -12.13 14.26 -8.44
CA PRO A 135 -11.51 14.71 -7.19
C PRO A 135 -12.32 15.79 -6.47
N ASP A 136 -13.33 16.39 -7.12
CA ASP A 136 -14.18 17.37 -6.47
C ASP A 136 -15.60 17.34 -7.06
N ASP A 137 -16.54 17.85 -6.26
CA ASP A 137 -17.94 17.95 -6.66
C ASP A 137 -18.18 19.09 -7.64
N GLU A 138 -17.31 20.08 -7.71
CA GLU A 138 -17.45 21.21 -8.62
C GLU A 138 -17.42 20.76 -10.07
N TRP A 139 -16.51 19.87 -10.41
CA TRP A 139 -16.43 19.31 -11.75
C TRP A 139 -17.76 18.69 -12.17
N TRP A 140 -18.33 17.90 -11.27
CA TRP A 140 -19.61 17.23 -11.56
C TRP A 140 -20.75 18.21 -11.70
N GLN A 141 -20.77 19.24 -10.88
CA GLN A 141 -21.80 20.28 -10.97
C GLN A 141 -21.72 21.05 -12.28
N ASP A 142 -20.52 21.43 -12.71
CA ASP A 142 -20.31 22.09 -13.99
C ASP A 142 -20.76 21.20 -15.15
N PHE A 143 -20.39 19.95 -15.12
CA PHE A 143 -20.81 18.97 -16.13
C PHE A 143 -22.32 18.81 -16.14
N SER A 144 -22.94 18.71 -15.00
CA SER A 144 -24.40 18.58 -14.87
C SER A 144 -25.12 19.84 -15.38
N ASN A 145 -24.58 21.01 -15.12
CA ASN A 145 -25.13 22.27 -15.60
C ASN A 145 -25.06 22.37 -17.13
N ASP A 146 -23.97 21.96 -17.74
CA ASP A 146 -23.81 21.97 -19.20
C ASP A 146 -24.84 21.09 -19.91
N PHE A 147 -25.18 19.99 -19.30
CA PHE A 147 -26.13 19.02 -19.88
C PHE A 147 -27.51 19.06 -19.23
N GLY A 148 -27.72 19.92 -18.25
CA GLY A 148 -28.97 19.99 -17.50
C GLY A 148 -30.19 20.27 -18.37
N HIS A 149 -30.05 21.13 -19.34
CA HIS A 149 -31.13 21.47 -20.27
C HIS A 149 -31.49 20.33 -21.22
N SER A 150 -30.55 19.44 -21.50
CA SER A 150 -30.74 18.30 -22.36
C SER A 150 -31.43 17.13 -21.65
N PHE A 151 -31.24 17.03 -20.35
CA PHE A 151 -31.70 15.90 -19.53
C PHE A 151 -32.79 16.29 -18.53
N ASP A 152 -33.08 17.55 -18.39
CA ASP A 152 -34.11 18.03 -17.48
C ASP A 152 -35.46 18.04 -18.20
N HIS A 153 -36.27 17.09 -17.83
CA HIS A 153 -37.59 16.93 -18.42
C HIS A 153 -38.70 17.04 -17.42
#